data_5ba2be92827b6c84ea3c14ec8ed54392
#
_entry.id   5ba2be92827b6c84ea3c14ec8ed54392
#
_cell.length_a   1.000
_cell.length_b   1.000
_cell.length_c   1.000
_cell.angle_alpha   90.00
_cell.angle_beta   90.00
_cell.angle_gamma   90.00
#
_symmetry.space_group_name_H-M   'P 1'
#
loop_
_entity.id
_entity.type
_entity.pdbx_description
1 polymer ?
#
loop_
_entity_poly.entity_id
_entity_poly.type
_entity_poly.pdbx_seq_one_letter_code
_entity_poly.pdbx_strand_id
1 'polypeptide(L)'
;RRLFVTNTTFSGQIYEHQEVYPYKLEYSAQFDSFSLSCYPSDTKRPVKMNLTNLSAVKLGNEIVEYNKFLSNFEKQLKNIKEKVPVSIEIKNQDEAYDRCAYLFSSYDTICYDKGDDTLVMNIYYYRFQKDEIIRNILFLGHYVKVMSPRNIVDEVISNISAAYNAYCWVN
;
A
#
# COMPACT_ATOMS: atom_id res chain seq x y z
N ARG A 1 21.16 8.55 -9.01
CA ARG A 1 21.58 9.68 -8.15
C ARG A 1 20.76 9.71 -6.89
N ARG A 2 21.32 10.29 -5.81
CA ARG A 2 20.59 10.66 -4.60
C ARG A 2 19.66 11.82 -4.88
N LEU A 3 18.60 11.94 -4.09
CA LEU A 3 17.73 13.11 -4.10
C LEU A 3 17.73 13.74 -2.70
N PHE A 4 17.61 15.06 -2.65
CA PHE A 4 17.28 15.80 -1.44
C PHE A 4 15.86 16.31 -1.59
N VAL A 5 14.98 15.92 -0.69
CA VAL A 5 13.55 16.22 -0.76
C VAL A 5 13.08 16.95 0.49
N THR A 6 12.13 17.84 0.36
CA THR A 6 11.33 18.33 1.47
C THR A 6 9.97 17.68 1.39
N ASN A 7 9.62 16.89 2.39
CA ASN A 7 8.42 16.08 2.42
C ASN A 7 7.55 16.48 3.61
N THR A 8 6.26 16.65 3.37
CA THR A 8 5.25 16.85 4.42
C THR A 8 4.45 15.57 4.60
N THR A 9 4.46 14.99 5.80
CA THR A 9 3.68 13.78 6.09
C THR A 9 2.19 14.11 6.19
N PHE A 10 1.37 13.06 6.15
CA PHE A 10 -0.09 13.19 6.37
C PHE A 10 -0.44 13.80 7.74
N SER A 11 0.42 13.61 8.75
CA SER A 11 0.28 14.21 10.08
C SER A 11 0.76 15.68 10.17
N GLY A 12 1.20 16.27 9.04
CA GLY A 12 1.70 17.64 8.98
C GLY A 12 3.16 17.80 9.39
N GLN A 13 3.89 16.73 9.69
CA GLN A 13 5.31 16.80 10.01
C GLN A 13 6.12 17.06 8.74
N ILE A 14 7.01 18.05 8.79
CA ILE A 14 7.88 18.44 7.67
C ILE A 14 9.27 17.87 7.89
N TYR A 15 9.78 17.17 6.88
CA TYR A 15 11.16 16.70 6.80
C TYR A 15 11.88 17.53 5.73
N GLU A 16 12.70 18.49 6.15
CA GLU A 16 13.44 19.34 5.26
C GLU A 16 14.76 18.69 4.83
N HIS A 17 15.13 18.88 3.54
CA HIS A 17 16.41 18.42 2.98
C HIS A 17 16.73 16.93 3.26
N GLN A 18 15.70 16.09 3.34
CA GLN A 18 15.87 14.66 3.57
C GLN A 18 16.61 14.03 2.38
N GLU A 19 17.74 13.39 2.65
CA GLU A 19 18.47 12.62 1.65
C GLU A 19 17.78 11.28 1.42
N VAL A 20 17.40 11.02 0.17
CA VAL A 20 16.72 9.77 -0.19
C VAL A 20 17.41 9.10 -1.39
N TYR A 21 17.40 7.79 -1.36
CA TYR A 21 17.88 6.94 -2.43
C TYR A 21 16.66 6.40 -3.19
N PRO A 22 16.37 6.92 -4.40
CA PRO A 22 15.21 6.52 -5.16
C PRO A 22 15.36 5.09 -5.68
N TYR A 23 14.27 4.33 -5.64
CA TYR A 23 14.20 2.96 -6.13
C TYR A 23 13.24 2.84 -7.32
N LYS A 24 11.99 3.22 -7.14
CA LYS A 24 10.92 3.04 -8.12
C LYS A 24 9.92 4.18 -8.05
N LEU A 25 9.48 4.64 -9.21
CA LEU A 25 8.33 5.51 -9.35
C LEU A 25 7.11 4.66 -9.70
N GLU A 26 6.03 4.84 -8.96
CA GLU A 26 4.78 4.10 -9.11
C GLU A 26 3.63 5.07 -9.30
N TYR A 27 2.74 4.75 -10.23
CA TYR A 27 1.49 5.48 -10.43
C TYR A 27 0.33 4.69 -9.79
N SER A 28 -0.51 5.38 -9.05
CA SER A 28 -1.77 4.85 -8.51
C SER A 28 -2.92 5.41 -9.32
N ALA A 29 -3.58 4.55 -10.11
CA ALA A 29 -4.77 4.94 -10.86
C ALA A 29 -5.95 5.31 -9.94
N GLN A 30 -6.03 4.68 -8.76
CA GLN A 30 -7.07 4.96 -7.78
C GLN A 30 -7.01 6.39 -7.23
N PHE A 31 -5.81 6.91 -6.99
CA PHE A 31 -5.61 8.24 -6.39
C PHE A 31 -5.14 9.27 -7.40
N ASP A 32 -5.04 8.89 -8.67
CA ASP A 32 -4.46 9.71 -9.74
C ASP A 32 -3.16 10.40 -9.28
N SER A 33 -2.26 9.64 -8.69
CA SER A 33 -1.07 10.15 -8.03
C SER A 33 0.16 9.29 -8.24
N PHE A 34 1.32 9.94 -8.27
CA PHE A 34 2.60 9.27 -8.31
C PHE A 34 3.20 9.16 -6.91
N SER A 35 3.86 8.04 -6.66
CA SER A 35 4.61 7.79 -5.43
C SER A 35 6.03 7.37 -5.77
N LEU A 36 6.97 7.79 -4.93
CA LEU A 36 8.36 7.38 -4.98
C LEU A 36 8.63 6.35 -3.90
N SER A 37 8.92 5.12 -4.30
CA SER A 37 9.52 4.13 -3.40
C SER A 37 11.00 4.44 -3.25
N CYS A 38 11.44 4.70 -2.02
CA CYS A 38 12.79 5.16 -1.75
C CYS A 38 13.30 4.71 -0.38
N TYR A 39 14.56 4.99 -0.13
CA TYR A 39 15.24 4.69 1.12
C TYR A 39 15.84 5.98 1.67
N PRO A 40 15.21 6.61 2.67
CA PRO A 40 15.78 7.77 3.34
C PRO A 40 17.00 7.37 4.17
N SER A 41 18.04 8.20 4.13
CA SER A 41 19.31 7.93 4.82
C SER A 41 19.20 7.98 6.34
N ASP A 42 18.27 8.76 6.86
CA ASP A 42 18.00 8.96 8.27
C ASP A 42 17.22 7.80 8.90
N THR A 43 16.13 7.37 8.28
CA THR A 43 15.28 6.31 8.81
C THR A 43 15.81 4.91 8.56
N LYS A 44 16.68 4.76 7.55
CA LYS A 44 17.23 3.46 7.11
C LYS A 44 16.17 2.38 6.88
N ARG A 45 15.00 2.78 6.40
CA ARG A 45 13.85 1.89 6.09
C ARG A 45 13.26 2.24 4.73
N PRO A 46 12.83 1.26 3.94
CA PRO A 46 12.07 1.54 2.73
C PRO A 46 10.79 2.29 3.07
N VAL A 47 10.51 3.35 2.32
CA VAL A 47 9.29 4.15 2.43
C VAL A 47 8.71 4.43 1.06
N LYS A 48 7.41 4.73 1.00
CA LYS A 48 6.70 5.21 -0.18
C LYS A 48 6.25 6.64 0.10
N MET A 49 6.77 7.59 -0.68
CA MET A 49 6.44 9.02 -0.57
C MET A 49 5.51 9.41 -1.71
N ASN A 50 4.39 10.05 -1.41
CA ASN A 50 3.53 10.63 -2.44
C ASN A 50 4.21 11.89 -3.00
N LEU A 51 4.30 12.01 -4.33
CA LEU A 51 4.96 13.16 -4.95
C LEU A 51 4.23 14.48 -4.69
N THR A 52 2.92 14.45 -4.45
CA THR A 52 2.14 15.65 -4.09
C THR A 52 2.56 16.24 -2.75
N ASN A 53 3.20 15.44 -1.89
CA ASN A 53 3.68 15.87 -0.57
C ASN A 53 5.11 16.41 -0.61
N LEU A 54 5.76 16.38 -1.78
CA LEU A 54 7.12 16.91 -1.96
C LEU A 54 7.06 18.36 -2.41
N SER A 55 7.52 19.28 -1.57
CA SER A 55 7.58 20.72 -1.89
C SER A 55 8.88 21.14 -2.55
N ALA A 56 9.95 20.37 -2.39
CA ALA A 56 11.23 20.60 -3.07
C ALA A 56 11.93 19.28 -3.38
N VAL A 57 12.54 19.23 -4.57
CA VAL A 57 13.37 18.09 -5.00
C VAL A 57 14.64 18.62 -5.63
N LYS A 58 15.81 18.25 -5.10
CA LYS A 58 17.12 18.58 -5.66
C LYS A 58 17.92 17.31 -5.96
N LEU A 59 18.60 17.31 -7.10
CA LEU A 59 19.53 16.25 -7.47
C LEU A 59 20.80 16.33 -6.63
N GLY A 60 21.16 15.21 -6.03
CA GLY A 60 22.44 15.01 -5.37
C GLY A 60 23.46 14.27 -6.25
N ASN A 61 24.53 13.86 -5.62
CA ASN A 61 25.61 13.12 -6.27
C ASN A 61 25.17 11.74 -6.74
N GLU A 62 25.97 11.12 -7.59
CA GLU A 62 25.75 9.74 -8.01
C GLU A 62 25.89 8.79 -6.80
N ILE A 63 25.10 7.72 -6.83
CA ILE A 63 25.17 6.67 -5.81
C ILE A 63 26.34 5.78 -6.18
N VAL A 64 27.41 5.87 -5.41
CA VAL A 64 28.54 4.97 -5.54
C VAL A 64 28.07 3.55 -5.18
N GLU A 65 28.46 2.56 -6.00
CA GLU A 65 28.06 1.15 -5.81
C GLU A 65 26.52 0.94 -5.86
N TYR A 66 25.85 1.54 -6.83
CA TYR A 66 24.39 1.47 -6.98
C TYR A 66 23.84 0.04 -6.93
N ASN A 67 24.52 -0.94 -7.54
CA ASN A 67 24.10 -2.36 -7.53
C ASN A 67 24.13 -2.94 -6.12
N LYS A 68 25.10 -2.56 -5.29
CA LYS A 68 25.17 -2.98 -3.89
C LYS A 68 24.04 -2.35 -3.06
N PHE A 69 23.74 -1.07 -3.34
CA PHE A 69 22.57 -0.41 -2.75
C PHE A 69 21.29 -1.15 -3.11
N LEU A 70 21.04 -1.45 -4.40
CA LEU A 70 19.85 -2.17 -4.86
C LEU A 70 19.74 -3.54 -4.17
N SER A 71 20.81 -4.33 -4.14
CA SER A 71 20.81 -5.64 -3.50
C SER A 71 20.43 -5.56 -2.00
N ASN A 72 20.95 -4.56 -1.30
CA ASN A 72 20.62 -4.35 0.11
C ASN A 72 19.16 -3.88 0.29
N PHE A 73 18.69 -3.00 -0.59
CA PHE A 73 17.31 -2.54 -0.57
C PHE A 73 16.32 -3.68 -0.82
N GLU A 74 16.57 -4.52 -1.82
CA GLU A 74 15.75 -5.69 -2.13
C GLU A 74 15.74 -6.71 -0.98
N LYS A 75 16.87 -6.93 -0.31
CA LYS A 75 16.92 -7.77 0.90
C LYS A 75 16.05 -7.21 2.02
N GLN A 76 16.08 -5.89 2.22
CA GLN A 76 15.23 -5.24 3.21
C GLN A 76 13.75 -5.32 2.83
N LEU A 77 13.40 -5.10 1.57
CA LEU A 77 12.02 -5.29 1.08
C LEU A 77 11.54 -6.72 1.35
N LYS A 78 12.36 -7.74 1.06
CA LYS A 78 12.01 -9.14 1.36
C LYS A 78 11.72 -9.36 2.85
N ASN A 79 12.47 -8.71 3.75
CA ASN A 79 12.29 -8.85 5.20
C ASN A 79 11.00 -8.20 5.72
N ILE A 80 10.46 -7.20 5.01
CA ILE A 80 9.23 -6.51 5.37
C ILE A 80 8.02 -6.97 4.54
N LYS A 81 8.23 -7.89 3.59
CA LYS A 81 7.13 -8.57 2.88
C LYS A 81 6.43 -9.52 3.85
N GLU A 82 5.12 -9.37 3.96
CA GLU A 82 4.35 -10.28 4.81
C GLU A 82 4.31 -11.67 4.20
N LYS A 83 4.45 -12.69 5.07
CA LYS A 83 4.52 -14.09 4.64
C LYS A 83 3.17 -14.64 4.21
N VAL A 84 2.11 -14.14 4.83
CA VAL A 84 0.74 -14.55 4.56
C VAL A 84 0.06 -13.46 3.76
N PRO A 85 -0.43 -13.74 2.55
CA PRO A 85 -1.16 -12.76 1.76
C PRO A 85 -2.51 -12.42 2.42
N VAL A 86 -3.05 -11.26 2.10
CA VAL A 86 -4.46 -10.99 2.38
C VAL A 86 -5.28 -11.74 1.36
N SER A 87 -6.13 -12.66 1.85
CA SER A 87 -7.04 -13.44 1.02
C SER A 87 -8.45 -12.87 1.15
N ILE A 88 -9.06 -12.52 0.03
CA ILE A 88 -10.43 -12.02 -0.04
C ILE A 88 -11.26 -12.91 -0.95
N GLU A 89 -12.49 -13.21 -0.53
CA GLU A 89 -13.54 -13.74 -1.39
C GLU A 89 -14.28 -12.56 -2.03
N ILE A 90 -14.55 -12.66 -3.33
CA ILE A 90 -15.22 -11.64 -4.13
C ILE A 90 -16.46 -12.30 -4.74
N LYS A 91 -17.65 -11.74 -4.50
CA LYS A 91 -18.87 -12.16 -5.17
C LYS A 91 -19.01 -11.45 -6.51
N ASN A 92 -19.43 -12.18 -7.54
CA ASN A 92 -19.65 -11.63 -8.86
C ASN A 92 -20.97 -10.82 -8.93
N GLN A 93 -20.95 -9.64 -8.33
CA GLN A 93 -22.09 -8.71 -8.29
C GLN A 93 -21.56 -7.31 -8.59
N ASP A 94 -22.31 -6.53 -9.36
CA ASP A 94 -22.04 -5.11 -9.61
C ASP A 94 -20.58 -4.81 -10.01
N GLU A 95 -20.00 -5.63 -10.92
CA GLU A 95 -18.62 -5.47 -11.42
C GLU A 95 -17.55 -5.55 -10.30
N ALA A 96 -17.85 -6.29 -9.21
CA ALA A 96 -16.94 -6.37 -8.06
C ALA A 96 -15.57 -6.94 -8.44
N TYR A 97 -15.50 -7.84 -9.43
CA TYR A 97 -14.23 -8.39 -9.92
C TYR A 97 -13.36 -7.30 -10.55
N ASP A 98 -13.94 -6.48 -11.41
CA ASP A 98 -13.22 -5.41 -12.10
C ASP A 98 -12.77 -4.32 -11.12
N ARG A 99 -13.62 -3.99 -10.14
CA ARG A 99 -13.27 -3.06 -9.07
C ARG A 99 -12.12 -3.58 -8.22
N CYS A 100 -12.12 -4.86 -7.85
CA CYS A 100 -11.00 -5.49 -7.13
C CYS A 100 -9.73 -5.49 -7.98
N ALA A 101 -9.81 -5.89 -9.25
CA ALA A 101 -8.67 -5.90 -10.17
C ALA A 101 -8.06 -4.49 -10.30
N TYR A 102 -8.89 -3.46 -10.39
CA TYR A 102 -8.45 -2.07 -10.44
C TYR A 102 -7.77 -1.61 -9.15
N LEU A 103 -8.42 -1.83 -7.99
CA LEU A 103 -7.92 -1.37 -6.69
C LEU A 103 -6.62 -2.06 -6.27
N PHE A 104 -6.46 -3.32 -6.66
CA PHE A 104 -5.27 -4.11 -6.31
C PHE A 104 -4.28 -4.28 -7.48
N SER A 105 -4.42 -3.51 -8.57
CA SER A 105 -3.56 -3.57 -9.75
C SER A 105 -2.07 -3.30 -9.48
N SER A 106 -1.74 -2.56 -8.42
CA SER A 106 -0.36 -2.26 -8.02
C SER A 106 0.29 -3.33 -7.14
N TYR A 107 -0.47 -4.37 -6.78
CA TYR A 107 0.00 -5.47 -5.92
C TYR A 107 0.26 -6.73 -6.72
N ASP A 108 1.15 -7.59 -6.19
CA ASP A 108 1.24 -8.97 -6.68
C ASP A 108 -0.03 -9.71 -6.24
N THR A 109 -0.85 -10.17 -7.17
CA THR A 109 -2.09 -10.89 -6.87
C THR A 109 -2.13 -12.25 -7.54
N ILE A 110 -2.75 -13.22 -6.88
CA ILE A 110 -3.09 -14.53 -7.46
C ILE A 110 -4.59 -14.74 -7.26
N CYS A 111 -5.31 -14.94 -8.37
CA CYS A 111 -6.74 -15.17 -8.35
C CYS A 111 -7.05 -16.61 -8.77
N TYR A 112 -8.07 -17.19 -8.14
CA TYR A 112 -8.60 -18.50 -8.54
C TYR A 112 -10.11 -18.54 -8.32
N ASP A 113 -10.77 -19.30 -9.18
CA ASP A 113 -12.22 -19.52 -9.10
C ASP A 113 -12.51 -20.54 -7.98
N LYS A 114 -13.44 -20.20 -7.11
CA LYS A 114 -13.92 -21.07 -6.03
C LYS A 114 -15.21 -21.81 -6.41
N GLY A 115 -15.84 -21.44 -7.52
CA GLY A 115 -17.18 -21.87 -7.89
C GLY A 115 -18.27 -20.95 -7.33
N ASP A 116 -19.51 -21.18 -7.73
CA ASP A 116 -20.71 -20.43 -7.29
C ASP A 116 -20.55 -18.90 -7.47
N ASP A 117 -20.05 -18.47 -8.62
CA ASP A 117 -19.78 -17.06 -8.93
C ASP A 117 -18.92 -16.37 -7.87
N THR A 118 -17.99 -17.10 -7.25
CA THR A 118 -17.09 -16.59 -6.24
C THR A 118 -15.64 -16.74 -6.67
N LEU A 119 -14.90 -15.65 -6.66
CA LEU A 119 -13.47 -15.61 -6.94
C LEU A 119 -12.71 -15.35 -5.63
N VAL A 120 -11.57 -16.00 -5.48
CA VAL A 120 -10.65 -15.70 -4.36
C VAL A 120 -9.43 -14.99 -4.91
N MET A 121 -9.07 -13.86 -4.31
CA MET A 121 -7.87 -13.09 -4.62
C MET A 121 -6.93 -13.09 -3.42
N ASN A 122 -5.70 -13.55 -3.63
CA ASN A 122 -4.60 -13.43 -2.68
C ASN A 122 -3.74 -12.22 -3.04
N ILE A 123 -3.60 -11.28 -2.12
CA ILE A 123 -2.90 -10.01 -2.30
C ILE A 123 -1.61 -10.08 -1.48
N TYR A 124 -0.46 -10.09 -2.16
CA TYR A 124 0.86 -10.11 -1.53
C TYR A 124 1.32 -8.66 -1.30
N TYR A 125 1.81 -8.37 -0.10
CA TYR A 125 2.06 -7.00 0.30
C TYR A 125 3.27 -6.85 1.23
N TYR A 126 3.75 -5.62 1.32
CA TYR A 126 4.72 -5.18 2.30
C TYR A 126 4.01 -4.59 3.51
N ARG A 127 4.60 -4.73 4.69
CA ARG A 127 4.00 -4.26 5.96
C ARG A 127 3.48 -2.82 5.92
N PHE A 128 4.18 -1.92 5.22
CA PHE A 128 3.77 -0.52 5.09
C PHE A 128 2.55 -0.29 4.18
N GLN A 129 2.12 -1.29 3.41
CA GLN A 129 0.94 -1.23 2.53
C GLN A 129 -0.34 -1.70 3.22
N LYS A 130 -0.24 -2.20 4.46
CA LYS A 130 -1.35 -2.79 5.20
C LYS A 130 -2.58 -1.88 5.26
N ASP A 131 -2.37 -0.62 5.67
CA ASP A 131 -3.46 0.34 5.87
C ASP A 131 -4.16 0.70 4.55
N GLU A 132 -3.40 0.73 3.45
CA GLU A 132 -3.94 0.96 2.10
C GLU A 132 -4.84 -0.20 1.68
N ILE A 133 -4.41 -1.44 1.91
CA ILE A 133 -5.22 -2.63 1.61
C ILE A 133 -6.51 -2.64 2.41
N ILE A 134 -6.46 -2.32 3.70
CA ILE A 134 -7.66 -2.27 4.55
C ILE A 134 -8.64 -1.20 4.04
N ARG A 135 -8.16 -0.01 3.67
CA ARG A 135 -9.02 1.03 3.08
C ARG A 135 -9.67 0.57 1.77
N ASN A 136 -8.91 -0.11 0.90
CA ASN A 136 -9.44 -0.64 -0.35
C ASN A 136 -10.53 -1.70 -0.11
N ILE A 137 -10.32 -2.58 0.88
CA ILE A 137 -11.32 -3.57 1.29
C ILE A 137 -12.59 -2.90 1.81
N LEU A 138 -12.46 -1.92 2.69
CA LEU A 138 -13.59 -1.17 3.23
C LEU A 138 -14.35 -0.41 2.13
N PHE A 139 -13.64 0.12 1.13
CA PHE A 139 -14.26 0.78 -0.03
C PHE A 139 -15.08 -0.20 -0.88
N LEU A 140 -14.66 -1.45 -1.01
CA LEU A 140 -15.41 -2.50 -1.72
C LEU A 140 -16.67 -2.95 -0.94
N GLY A 141 -16.73 -2.69 0.37
CA GLY A 141 -17.91 -2.93 1.18
C GLY A 141 -18.32 -4.40 1.25
N HIS A 142 -19.59 -4.69 1.02
CA HIS A 142 -20.18 -6.02 1.17
C HIS A 142 -19.88 -7.00 0.02
N TYR A 143 -19.27 -6.52 -1.07
CA TYR A 143 -18.92 -7.35 -2.22
C TYR A 143 -17.74 -8.27 -1.95
N VAL A 144 -16.96 -7.97 -0.91
CA VAL A 144 -15.78 -8.75 -0.54
C VAL A 144 -15.84 -9.21 0.91
N LYS A 145 -15.27 -10.39 1.15
CA LYS A 145 -15.08 -10.94 2.49
C LYS A 145 -13.62 -11.28 2.71
N VAL A 146 -13.02 -10.71 3.74
CA VAL A 146 -11.64 -11.04 4.12
C VAL A 146 -11.61 -12.39 4.83
N MET A 147 -10.76 -13.29 4.33
CA MET A 147 -10.60 -14.64 4.85
C MET A 147 -9.37 -14.76 5.75
N SER A 148 -8.28 -14.12 5.39
CA SER A 148 -6.99 -14.15 6.10
C SER A 148 -6.13 -12.94 5.76
N PRO A 149 -5.09 -12.64 6.57
CA PRO A 149 -4.78 -13.20 7.88
C PRO A 149 -5.69 -12.64 9.00
N ARG A 150 -5.76 -13.32 10.13
CA ARG A 150 -6.69 -12.99 11.23
C ARG A 150 -6.60 -11.53 11.70
N ASN A 151 -5.40 -11.00 11.83
CA ASN A 151 -5.20 -9.60 12.24
C ASN A 151 -5.82 -8.59 11.26
N ILE A 152 -5.85 -8.88 9.96
CA ILE A 152 -6.52 -8.03 8.95
C ILE A 152 -8.04 -8.17 9.06
N VAL A 153 -8.53 -9.41 9.24
CA VAL A 153 -9.97 -9.67 9.47
C VAL A 153 -10.47 -8.88 10.67
N ASP A 154 -9.77 -8.98 11.81
CA ASP A 154 -10.16 -8.31 13.04
C ASP A 154 -10.18 -6.78 12.90
N GLU A 155 -9.20 -6.21 12.17
CA GLU A 155 -9.11 -4.78 11.92
C GLU A 155 -10.22 -4.29 10.98
N VAL A 156 -10.56 -5.04 9.93
CA VAL A 156 -11.69 -4.73 9.04
C VAL A 156 -13.00 -4.78 9.82
N ILE A 157 -13.23 -5.82 10.65
CA ILE A 157 -14.42 -5.92 11.51
C ILE A 157 -14.50 -4.74 12.47
N SER A 158 -13.39 -4.34 13.08
CA SER A 158 -13.35 -3.19 13.99
C SER A 158 -13.77 -1.90 13.29
N ASN A 159 -13.26 -1.64 12.09
CA ASN A 159 -13.63 -0.46 11.30
C ASN A 159 -15.10 -0.45 10.90
N ILE A 160 -15.62 -1.60 10.44
CA ILE A 160 -17.05 -1.74 10.08
C ILE A 160 -17.93 -1.52 11.31
N SER A 161 -17.56 -2.08 12.46
CA SER A 161 -18.31 -1.92 13.71
C SER A 161 -18.30 -0.46 14.19
N ALA A 162 -17.16 0.23 14.08
CA ALA A 162 -17.06 1.65 14.41
C ALA A 162 -17.95 2.50 13.49
N ALA A 163 -17.94 2.22 12.18
CA ALA A 163 -18.81 2.89 11.22
C ALA A 163 -20.29 2.64 11.54
N TYR A 164 -20.68 1.38 11.76
CA TYR A 164 -22.05 1.02 12.14
C TYR A 164 -22.51 1.76 13.39
N ASN A 165 -21.71 1.75 14.45
CA ASN A 165 -22.03 2.44 15.70
C ASN A 165 -22.18 3.95 15.52
N ALA A 166 -21.40 4.57 14.64
CA ALA A 166 -21.52 6.01 14.35
C ALA A 166 -22.90 6.39 13.75
N TYR A 167 -23.53 5.48 13.01
CA TYR A 167 -24.88 5.69 12.46
C TYR A 167 -26.00 5.34 13.45
N CYS A 168 -25.74 4.49 14.47
CA CYS A 168 -26.75 4.12 15.46
C CYS A 168 -26.99 5.19 16.53
N TRP A 169 -26.19 6.27 16.59
CA TRP A 169 -26.35 7.37 17.56
C TRP A 169 -27.37 8.44 17.09
N VAL A 170 -28.08 8.21 15.99
CA VAL A 170 -29.03 9.17 15.39
C VAL A 170 -30.49 8.89 15.78
N ASN A 171 -30.75 8.06 16.81
CA ASN A 171 -32.08 7.80 17.36
C ASN A 171 -32.18 8.16 18.84
#